data_9a80651fb5c73dd246b76825c2fd8cb3
#
_entry.id   9a80651fb5c73dd246b76825c2fd8cb3
#
_cell.length_a   1.000
_cell.length_b   1.000
_cell.length_c   1.000
_cell.angle_alpha   90.00
_cell.angle_beta   90.00
_cell.angle_gamma   90.00
#
_symmetry.space_group_name_H-M   'P 1'
#
loop_
_entity.id
_entity.type
_entity.pdbx_description
1 polymer ?
#
loop_
_entity_poly.entity_id
_entity_poly.type
_entity_poly.pdbx_seq_one_letter_code
_entity_poly.pdbx_strand_id
1 'polypeptide(L)'
;MEQDKIIEPDNTAVRTALWRAMHVKVDAAPHVFEDEAGLKLIAPNDGWQQRPDMHPEFTKRLRASIVARARYVEDLIIEQSKQGIRQYVILGAGLDTFAQRRPDIAS
;
A
#
# COMPACT_ATOMS: atom_id res chain seq x y z
N MET A 1 -14.41 19.95 26.13
CA MET A 1 -14.26 20.75 24.91
C MET A 1 -14.32 19.84 23.69
N GLU A 2 -15.23 20.13 22.81
CA GLU A 2 -15.34 19.36 21.61
C GLU A 2 -14.26 19.76 20.63
N GLN A 3 -13.61 18.77 20.08
CA GLN A 3 -12.68 18.98 18.98
C GLN A 3 -13.35 18.62 17.68
N ASP A 4 -13.11 19.39 16.66
CA ASP A 4 -13.56 19.03 15.34
C ASP A 4 -12.95 17.70 14.94
N LYS A 5 -13.80 16.75 14.58
CA LYS A 5 -13.33 15.46 14.11
C LYS A 5 -12.79 15.60 12.70
N ILE A 6 -11.52 15.39 12.56
CA ILE A 6 -10.90 15.25 11.25
C ILE A 6 -11.16 13.82 10.79
N ILE A 7 -11.77 13.69 9.61
CA ILE A 7 -11.96 12.38 9.02
C ILE A 7 -10.64 11.93 8.46
N GLU A 8 -10.04 10.92 9.09
CA GLU A 8 -8.77 10.34 8.66
C GLU A 8 -9.01 8.94 8.12
N PRO A 9 -8.11 8.45 7.24
CA PRO A 9 -8.15 7.04 6.86
C PRO A 9 -8.05 6.14 8.07
N ASP A 10 -8.68 4.97 8.00
CA ASP A 10 -8.56 3.96 9.03
C ASP A 10 -7.09 3.67 9.33
N ASN A 11 -6.75 3.47 10.60
CA ASN A 11 -5.39 3.15 11.01
C ASN A 11 -4.84 1.90 10.30
N THR A 12 -5.71 0.94 10.01
CA THR A 12 -5.30 -0.25 9.26
C THR A 12 -4.86 0.11 7.85
N ALA A 13 -5.59 0.99 7.16
CA ALA A 13 -5.22 1.45 5.83
C ALA A 13 -3.88 2.19 5.85
N VAL A 14 -3.69 3.06 6.84
CA VAL A 14 -2.44 3.80 7.02
C VAL A 14 -1.28 2.84 7.27
N ARG A 15 -1.43 1.91 8.21
CA ARG A 15 -0.38 0.94 8.54
C ARG A 15 -0.03 0.08 7.34
N THR A 16 -1.03 -0.39 6.61
CA THR A 16 -0.81 -1.22 5.41
C THR A 16 0.01 -0.47 4.37
N ALA A 17 -0.31 0.80 4.12
CA ALA A 17 0.46 1.62 3.18
C ALA A 17 1.89 1.86 3.67
N LEU A 18 2.08 2.07 4.97
CA LEU A 18 3.41 2.26 5.56
C LEU A 18 4.23 0.96 5.48
N TRP A 19 3.61 -0.20 5.66
CA TRP A 19 4.31 -1.48 5.51
C TRP A 19 4.73 -1.72 4.06
N ARG A 20 3.95 -1.31 3.08
CA ARG A 20 4.38 -1.38 1.68
C ARG A 20 5.61 -0.49 1.44
N ALA A 21 5.61 0.72 2.01
CA ALA A 21 6.77 1.61 1.91
C ALA A 21 7.99 1.03 2.65
N MET A 22 7.79 0.45 3.82
CA MET A 22 8.85 -0.19 4.59
C MET A 22 9.49 -1.33 3.80
N HIS A 23 8.71 -2.10 3.06
CA HIS A 23 9.25 -3.16 2.22
C HIS A 23 10.33 -2.64 1.28
N VAL A 24 10.08 -1.51 0.63
CA VAL A 24 11.05 -0.89 -0.29
C VAL A 24 12.29 -0.40 0.46
N LYS A 25 12.13 0.05 1.70
CA LYS A 25 13.21 0.68 2.47
C LYS A 25 14.10 -0.32 3.20
N VAL A 26 13.56 -1.41 3.72
CA VAL A 26 14.29 -2.29 4.63
C VAL A 26 14.47 -3.72 4.13
N ASP A 27 13.69 -4.16 3.18
CA ASP A 27 13.82 -5.51 2.63
C ASP A 27 14.81 -5.52 1.47
N ALA A 28 15.46 -6.67 1.26
CA ALA A 28 16.47 -6.79 0.21
C ALA A 28 15.84 -6.75 -1.19
N ALA A 29 16.57 -6.16 -2.13
CA ALA A 29 16.20 -6.21 -3.53
C ALA A 29 16.52 -7.59 -4.12
N PRO A 30 15.80 -8.05 -5.16
CA PRO A 30 14.70 -7.36 -5.83
C PRO A 30 13.43 -7.36 -5.00
N HIS A 31 12.70 -6.25 -5.02
CA HIS A 31 11.47 -6.12 -4.25
C HIS A 31 10.30 -6.81 -4.95
N VAL A 32 9.45 -7.46 -4.17
CA VAL A 32 8.25 -8.13 -4.70
C VAL A 32 7.27 -7.10 -5.23
N PHE A 33 7.15 -5.96 -4.56
CA PHE A 33 6.18 -4.94 -4.91
C PHE A 33 6.69 -3.58 -4.42
N GLU A 34 6.75 -2.62 -5.31
CA GLU A 34 7.26 -1.29 -4.97
C GLU A 34 6.11 -0.28 -4.97
N ASP A 35 5.74 0.18 -3.78
CA ASP A 35 4.66 1.15 -3.61
C ASP A 35 4.99 2.13 -2.50
N GLU A 36 5.48 3.28 -2.87
CA GLU A 36 5.70 4.40 -1.96
C GLU A 36 4.68 5.52 -2.15
N ALA A 37 3.70 5.33 -3.03
CA ALA A 37 2.68 6.34 -3.26
C ALA A 37 1.82 6.59 -2.02
N GLY A 38 1.48 5.55 -1.28
CA GLY A 38 0.75 5.68 -0.03
C GLY A 38 1.52 6.49 1.01
N LEU A 39 2.83 6.32 1.07
CA LEU A 39 3.68 7.09 1.97
C LEU A 39 3.59 8.60 1.67
N LYS A 40 3.60 8.95 0.39
CA LYS A 40 3.48 10.35 -0.03
C LYS A 40 2.11 10.92 0.33
N LEU A 41 1.07 10.11 0.20
CA LEU A 41 -0.30 10.53 0.52
C LEU A 41 -0.50 10.74 2.03
N ILE A 42 0.09 9.88 2.85
CA ILE A 42 -0.03 9.95 4.30
C ILE A 42 0.82 11.10 4.86
N ALA A 43 2.02 11.29 4.29
CA ALA A 43 3.00 12.28 4.76
C ALA A 43 3.21 12.17 6.29
N PRO A 44 3.65 11.01 6.80
CA PRO A 44 3.73 10.81 8.24
C PRO A 44 4.84 11.63 8.89
N ASN A 45 4.82 11.69 10.22
CA ASN A 45 5.88 12.35 10.99
C ASN A 45 7.24 11.71 10.71
N ASP A 46 8.32 12.48 10.91
CA ASP A 46 9.68 12.02 10.65
C ASP A 46 10.04 10.72 11.39
N GLY A 47 9.48 10.50 12.56
CA GLY A 47 9.75 9.31 13.37
C GLY A 47 8.89 8.08 13.04
N TRP A 48 8.18 8.06 11.94
CA TRP A 48 7.25 6.98 11.65
C TRP A 48 7.90 5.60 11.56
N GLN A 49 9.13 5.53 11.09
CA GLN A 49 9.85 4.25 10.96
C GLN A 49 10.26 3.67 12.32
N GLN A 50 10.33 4.50 13.36
CA GLN A 50 10.67 4.07 14.71
C GLN A 50 9.45 3.66 15.52
N ARG A 51 8.25 3.75 14.97
CA ARG A 51 7.04 3.30 15.66
C ARG A 51 7.10 1.80 15.93
N PRO A 52 6.57 1.33 17.08
CA PRO A 52 6.57 -0.11 17.37
C PRO A 52 5.89 -0.95 16.29
N ASP A 53 4.83 -0.43 15.66
CA ASP A 53 4.12 -1.14 14.62
C ASP A 53 4.87 -1.14 13.27
N MET A 54 6.02 -0.47 13.21
CA MET A 54 6.90 -0.45 12.03
C MET A 54 8.24 -1.14 12.29
N HIS A 55 8.38 -1.88 13.38
CA HIS A 55 9.63 -2.58 13.69
C HIS A 55 9.97 -3.59 12.59
N PRO A 56 11.16 -3.50 11.95
CA PRO A 56 11.48 -4.32 10.77
C PRO A 56 11.35 -5.82 11.01
N GLU A 57 11.86 -6.33 12.13
CA GLU A 57 11.83 -7.77 12.41
C GLU A 57 10.45 -8.27 12.80
N PHE A 58 9.74 -7.53 13.66
CA PHE A 58 8.41 -7.96 14.09
C PHE A 58 7.38 -7.92 12.97
N THR A 59 7.55 -7.02 11.99
CA THR A 59 6.60 -6.85 10.90
C THR A 59 7.03 -7.56 9.62
N LYS A 60 8.13 -8.30 9.65
CA LYS A 60 8.70 -8.91 8.45
C LYS A 60 7.73 -9.83 7.73
N ARG A 61 7.10 -10.75 8.46
CA ARG A 61 6.13 -11.69 7.88
C ARG A 61 4.87 -10.97 7.39
N LEU A 62 4.44 -9.99 8.14
CA LEU A 62 3.28 -9.18 7.78
C LEU A 62 3.55 -8.39 6.49
N ARG A 63 4.72 -7.75 6.39
CA ARG A 63 5.10 -7.06 5.16
C ARG A 63 5.14 -8.02 3.98
N ALA A 64 5.73 -9.19 4.16
CA ALA A 64 5.80 -10.21 3.11
C ALA A 64 4.41 -10.61 2.61
N SER A 65 3.48 -10.84 3.52
CA SER A 65 2.10 -11.18 3.18
C SER A 65 1.41 -10.06 2.42
N ILE A 66 1.57 -8.83 2.89
CA ILE A 66 0.92 -7.66 2.29
C ILE A 66 1.42 -7.43 0.86
N VAL A 67 2.73 -7.44 0.65
CA VAL A 67 3.29 -7.18 -0.68
C VAL A 67 3.05 -8.33 -1.64
N ALA A 68 3.04 -9.57 -1.15
CA ALA A 68 2.72 -10.74 -1.98
C ALA A 68 1.28 -10.66 -2.50
N ARG A 69 0.33 -10.31 -1.64
CA ARG A 69 -1.07 -10.13 -2.03
C ARG A 69 -1.23 -9.00 -3.04
N ALA A 70 -0.58 -7.87 -2.77
CA ALA A 70 -0.65 -6.72 -3.66
C ALA A 70 -0.09 -7.06 -5.04
N ARG A 71 1.04 -7.74 -5.10
CA ARG A 71 1.65 -8.16 -6.35
C ARG A 71 0.77 -9.16 -7.11
N TYR A 72 0.24 -10.14 -6.40
CA TYR A 72 -0.63 -11.14 -7.00
C TYR A 72 -1.85 -10.50 -7.66
N VAL A 73 -2.51 -9.59 -6.94
CA VAL A 73 -3.70 -8.91 -7.47
C VAL A 73 -3.34 -8.05 -8.67
N GLU A 74 -2.23 -7.30 -8.61
CA GLU A 74 -1.81 -6.46 -9.71
C GLU A 74 -1.48 -7.28 -10.95
N ASP A 75 -0.75 -8.39 -10.80
CA ASP A 75 -0.45 -9.28 -11.92
C ASP A 75 -1.73 -9.84 -12.54
N LEU A 76 -2.70 -10.20 -11.70
CA LEU A 76 -4.00 -10.69 -12.16
C LEU A 76 -4.75 -9.61 -12.97
N ILE A 77 -4.75 -8.38 -12.49
CA ILE A 77 -5.40 -7.26 -13.18
C ILE A 77 -4.77 -7.05 -14.56
N ILE A 78 -3.43 -7.05 -14.60
CA ILE A 78 -2.69 -6.87 -15.86
C ILE A 78 -3.06 -7.97 -16.84
N GLU A 79 -3.07 -9.23 -16.38
CA GLU A 79 -3.40 -10.36 -17.23
C GLU A 79 -4.83 -10.29 -17.74
N GLN A 80 -5.78 -9.98 -16.86
CA GLN A 80 -7.19 -9.90 -17.24
C GLN A 80 -7.46 -8.73 -18.17
N SER A 81 -6.75 -7.62 -18.00
CA SER A 81 -6.89 -6.47 -18.91
C SER A 81 -6.48 -6.83 -20.34
N LYS A 82 -5.47 -7.68 -20.50
CA LYS A 82 -5.05 -8.18 -21.82
C LYS A 82 -6.11 -9.10 -22.44
N GLN A 83 -6.94 -9.73 -21.62
CA GLN A 83 -8.01 -10.62 -22.09
C GLN A 83 -9.34 -9.92 -22.28
N GLY A 84 -9.37 -8.58 -22.20
CA GLY A 84 -10.56 -7.79 -22.52
C GLY A 84 -11.42 -7.36 -21.33
N ILE A 85 -10.99 -7.66 -20.10
CA ILE A 85 -11.68 -7.13 -18.91
C ILE A 85 -11.41 -5.62 -18.86
N ARG A 86 -12.49 -4.83 -18.73
CA ARG A 86 -12.42 -3.37 -18.81
C ARG A 86 -12.82 -2.64 -17.55
N GLN A 87 -13.27 -3.37 -16.54
CA GLN A 87 -13.69 -2.77 -15.28
C GLN A 87 -13.00 -3.45 -14.12
N TYR A 88 -12.46 -2.65 -13.23
CA TYR A 88 -11.84 -3.10 -11.99
C TYR A 88 -12.45 -2.30 -10.85
N VAL A 89 -13.15 -2.99 -9.94
CA VAL A 89 -13.82 -2.37 -8.81
C VAL A 89 -13.09 -2.74 -7.54
N ILE A 90 -12.71 -1.75 -6.76
CA ILE A 90 -12.03 -1.95 -5.48
C ILE A 90 -13.01 -1.60 -4.37
N LEU A 91 -13.38 -2.61 -3.58
CA LEU A 91 -14.25 -2.40 -2.42
C LEU A 91 -13.39 -2.13 -1.19
N GLY A 92 -13.73 -1.08 -0.44
CA GLY A 92 -12.94 -0.70 0.72
C GLY A 92 -11.52 -0.32 0.37
N ALA A 93 -11.37 0.56 -0.61
CA ALA A 93 -10.07 0.84 -1.23
C ALA A 93 -9.01 1.36 -0.27
N GLY A 94 -9.40 2.08 0.79
CA GLY A 94 -8.44 2.66 1.71
C GLY A 94 -7.40 3.51 0.98
N LEU A 95 -6.13 3.12 1.10
CA LEU A 95 -5.01 3.81 0.44
C LEU A 95 -4.43 2.94 -0.69
N ASP A 96 -5.30 2.28 -1.45
CA ASP A 96 -4.88 1.58 -2.66
C ASP A 96 -4.36 2.59 -3.68
N THR A 97 -3.26 2.24 -4.35
CA THR A 97 -2.54 3.15 -5.23
C THR A 97 -2.45 2.64 -6.67
N PHE A 98 -3.24 1.64 -7.04
CA PHE A 98 -3.16 1.03 -8.38
C PHE A 98 -3.32 2.08 -9.48
N ALA A 99 -4.34 2.92 -9.40
CA ALA A 99 -4.60 3.92 -10.41
C ALA A 99 -3.45 4.93 -10.55
N GLN A 100 -2.87 5.31 -9.43
CA GLN A 100 -1.76 6.27 -9.40
C GLN A 100 -0.46 5.67 -9.96
N ARG A 101 -0.21 4.39 -9.71
CA ARG A 101 1.01 3.71 -10.17
C ARG A 101 0.88 3.15 -11.59
N ARG A 102 -0.33 2.82 -12.00
CA ARG A 102 -0.57 2.22 -13.31
C ARG A 102 -1.64 3.02 -14.09
N PRO A 103 -1.37 4.31 -14.35
CA PRO A 103 -2.32 5.13 -15.12
C PRO A 103 -2.51 4.61 -16.56
N ASP A 104 -1.53 3.90 -17.08
CA ASP A 104 -1.58 3.25 -18.40
C ASP A 104 -2.71 2.22 -18.49
N ILE A 105 -3.04 1.57 -17.37
CA ILE A 105 -4.10 0.56 -17.34
C ILE A 105 -5.41 1.18 -16.85
N ALA A 106 -5.33 2.09 -15.88
CA ALA A 106 -6.51 2.67 -15.23
C ALA A 106 -7.27 3.67 -16.10
N SER A 107 -6.64 4.21 -17.12
CA SER A 107 -7.27 5.20 -18.01
C SER A 107 -8.25 4.58 -18.99
#